data_d956888489fa0befdd7d2d12cd00fac1
#
_entry.id   d956888489fa0befdd7d2d12cd00fac1
#
_cell.length_a   1.000
_cell.length_b   1.000
_cell.length_c   1.000
_cell.angle_alpha   90.00
_cell.angle_beta   90.00
_cell.angle_gamma   90.00
#
_symmetry.space_group_name_H-M   'P 1'
#
loop_
_entity.id
_entity.type
_entity.pdbx_description
1 polymer ?
#
loop_
_entity_poly.entity_id
_entity_poly.type
_entity_poly.pdbx_seq_one_letter_code
_entity_poly.pdbx_strand_id
1 'polypeptide(L)'
;MKIVKLEIDENSILAGIDAVALVEQPAIEEEFMYFSKQEFAETFTDYPEAAVNAAKQGIKRNEAIGNKCATRVGKLRAQQLANREAISLDTVRRMRSFLIRQRDNYELQRDRKNYDACGYISYLLWGGPSALPWAEKTLRQAGEVFVKEEYNDLDDACQPGS
;
A
#
# COMPACT_ATOMS: atom_id res chain seq x y z
N MET A 1 -41.58 23.84 12.29
CA MET A 1 -40.87 22.57 12.35
C MET A 1 -41.35 21.71 11.20
N LYS A 2 -40.54 21.46 10.16
CA LYS A 2 -40.90 20.56 9.07
C LYS A 2 -40.46 19.15 9.48
N ILE A 3 -41.40 18.25 9.64
CA ILE A 3 -41.13 16.85 9.91
C ILE A 3 -40.90 16.18 8.56
N VAL A 4 -39.71 15.70 8.32
CA VAL A 4 -39.38 14.86 7.15
C VAL A 4 -39.48 13.42 7.61
N LYS A 5 -40.38 12.66 7.00
CA LYS A 5 -40.50 11.23 7.26
C LYS A 5 -39.55 10.49 6.33
N LEU A 6 -38.59 9.79 6.92
CA LEU A 6 -37.70 8.89 6.18
C LEU A 6 -38.38 7.50 6.10
N GLU A 7 -38.65 7.01 4.91
CA GLU A 7 -39.10 5.64 4.70
C GLU A 7 -37.87 4.80 4.30
N ILE A 8 -37.56 3.79 5.10
CA ILE A 8 -36.49 2.86 4.81
C ILE A 8 -37.14 1.60 4.22
N ASP A 9 -36.78 1.25 3.00
CA ASP A 9 -37.20 -0.01 2.37
C ASP A 9 -36.29 -1.14 2.85
N GLU A 10 -36.82 -1.98 3.74
CA GLU A 10 -36.10 -3.12 4.34
C GLU A 10 -35.68 -4.19 3.31
N ASN A 11 -36.19 -4.14 2.09
CA ASN A 11 -35.85 -5.08 1.01
C ASN A 11 -34.73 -4.58 0.09
N SER A 12 -34.19 -3.39 0.32
CA SER A 12 -33.12 -2.83 -0.48
C SER A 12 -31.76 -3.33 -0.01
N ILE A 13 -31.20 -4.28 -0.73
CA ILE A 13 -29.86 -4.87 -0.49
C ILE A 13 -28.72 -3.82 -0.62
N LEU A 14 -29.03 -2.61 -1.06
CA LEU A 14 -28.06 -1.52 -1.28
C LEU A 14 -28.07 -0.45 -0.18
N ALA A 15 -28.92 -0.52 0.81
CA ALA A 15 -28.97 0.45 1.89
C ALA A 15 -27.94 0.12 2.98
N GLY A 16 -26.72 0.56 2.80
CA GLY A 16 -25.63 0.46 3.80
C GLY A 16 -25.65 1.58 4.84
N ILE A 17 -26.80 2.19 5.14
CA ILE A 17 -26.93 3.26 6.13
C ILE A 17 -27.81 2.76 7.26
N ASP A 18 -27.19 2.41 8.39
CA ASP A 18 -27.91 1.89 9.58
C ASP A 18 -28.64 2.99 10.35
N ALA A 19 -28.23 4.24 10.28
CA ALA A 19 -28.92 5.38 10.87
C ALA A 19 -28.45 6.72 10.26
N VAL A 20 -29.40 7.64 10.06
CA VAL A 20 -29.12 9.04 9.72
C VAL A 20 -29.79 9.94 10.76
N ALA A 21 -28.99 10.74 11.47
CA ALA A 21 -29.49 11.77 12.36
C ALA A 21 -29.40 13.14 11.66
N LEU A 22 -30.55 13.80 11.47
CA LEU A 22 -30.62 15.16 10.97
C LEU A 22 -30.66 16.12 12.16
N VAL A 23 -29.66 16.95 12.34
CA VAL A 23 -29.59 17.99 13.36
C VAL A 23 -29.71 19.36 12.69
N GLU A 24 -30.63 20.19 13.18
CA GLU A 24 -30.82 21.55 12.67
C GLU A 24 -29.63 22.49 13.00
N GLN A 25 -28.92 22.23 14.08
CA GLN A 25 -27.69 22.92 14.46
C GLN A 25 -26.67 21.86 14.92
N PRO A 26 -25.64 21.57 14.12
CA PRO A 26 -24.56 20.70 14.55
C PRO A 26 -23.77 21.37 15.68
N ALA A 27 -23.32 20.61 16.66
CA ALA A 27 -22.52 21.07 17.79
C ALA A 27 -21.14 21.62 17.34
N ILE A 28 -20.76 21.38 16.10
CA ILE A 28 -19.58 21.90 15.44
C ILE A 28 -20.10 22.74 14.26
N GLU A 29 -19.89 24.04 14.29
CA GLU A 29 -20.28 25.02 13.23
C GLU A 29 -19.34 24.90 12.00
N GLU A 30 -18.90 23.70 11.66
CA GLU A 30 -18.11 23.45 10.46
C GLU A 30 -19.01 22.92 9.36
N GLU A 31 -18.92 23.50 8.17
CA GLU A 31 -19.62 23.01 7.00
C GLU A 31 -19.26 21.54 6.79
N PHE A 32 -20.28 20.67 6.81
CA PHE A 32 -20.10 19.29 6.40
C PHE A 32 -19.53 19.30 4.99
N MET A 33 -18.28 18.88 4.84
CA MET A 33 -17.74 18.60 3.51
C MET A 33 -18.54 17.41 2.94
N TYR A 34 -19.44 17.74 2.04
CA TYR A 34 -20.14 16.76 1.23
C TYR A 34 -19.09 16.02 0.43
N PHE A 35 -18.89 14.75 0.73
CA PHE A 35 -18.14 13.85 -0.17
C PHE A 35 -19.01 13.57 -1.40
N SER A 36 -19.40 14.59 -2.12
CA SER A 36 -20.01 14.48 -3.42
C SER A 36 -18.91 14.50 -4.46
N LYS A 37 -18.29 13.42 -4.62
CA LYS A 37 -17.68 12.74 -5.75
C LYS A 37 -16.87 11.62 -5.14
N GLN A 38 -17.30 10.40 -5.31
CA GLN A 38 -16.33 9.35 -5.49
C GLN A 38 -15.47 9.81 -6.69
N GLU A 39 -14.40 10.51 -6.43
CA GLU A 39 -13.26 10.48 -7.32
C GLU A 39 -12.95 9.01 -7.41
N PHE A 40 -13.21 8.42 -8.57
CA PHE A 40 -12.81 7.05 -8.85
C PHE A 40 -11.31 7.04 -8.58
N ALA A 41 -10.92 6.43 -7.47
CA ALA A 41 -9.54 6.41 -7.05
C ALA A 41 -8.76 5.84 -8.23
N GLU A 42 -7.86 6.64 -8.78
CA GLU A 42 -7.05 6.24 -9.92
C GLU A 42 -6.39 4.91 -9.61
N THR A 43 -6.62 3.92 -10.47
CA THR A 43 -6.15 2.55 -10.27
C THR A 43 -5.26 2.12 -11.43
N PHE A 44 -4.28 1.29 -11.13
CA PHE A 44 -3.21 0.90 -12.04
C PHE A 44 -3.11 -0.61 -12.12
N THR A 45 -2.96 -1.13 -13.35
CA THR A 45 -2.74 -2.55 -13.65
C THR A 45 -1.48 -2.78 -14.49
N ASP A 46 -0.77 -1.70 -14.84
CA ASP A 46 0.35 -1.64 -15.78
C ASP A 46 1.71 -1.96 -15.15
N TYR A 47 1.72 -2.51 -13.93
CA TYR A 47 2.96 -2.89 -13.28
C TYR A 47 3.68 -4.04 -14.00
N PRO A 48 5.02 -4.08 -13.94
CA PRO A 48 5.82 -4.99 -14.76
C PRO A 48 5.58 -6.46 -14.42
N GLU A 49 5.70 -7.33 -15.43
CA GLU A 49 5.59 -8.78 -15.25
C GLU A 49 6.58 -9.32 -14.21
N ALA A 50 7.76 -8.71 -14.12
CA ALA A 50 8.75 -9.06 -13.12
C ALA A 50 8.23 -8.86 -11.68
N ALA A 51 7.38 -7.83 -11.44
CA ALA A 51 6.74 -7.63 -10.14
C ALA A 51 5.68 -8.69 -9.83
N VAL A 52 4.91 -9.11 -10.85
CA VAL A 52 3.95 -10.22 -10.75
C VAL A 52 4.68 -11.52 -10.39
N ASN A 53 5.76 -11.81 -11.09
CA ASN A 53 6.55 -13.02 -10.86
C ASN A 53 7.24 -13.02 -9.49
N ALA A 54 7.73 -11.87 -9.04
CA ALA A 54 8.27 -11.70 -7.70
C ALA A 54 7.20 -11.98 -6.62
N ALA A 55 5.99 -11.45 -6.78
CA ALA A 55 4.88 -11.70 -5.86
C ALA A 55 4.51 -13.18 -5.81
N LYS A 56 4.38 -13.85 -6.96
CA LYS A 56 4.13 -15.30 -7.04
C LYS A 56 5.24 -16.12 -6.36
N GLN A 57 6.50 -15.75 -6.57
CA GLN A 57 7.62 -16.39 -5.91
C GLN A 57 7.60 -16.17 -4.40
N GLY A 58 7.28 -14.96 -3.96
CA GLY A 58 7.12 -14.61 -2.54
C GLY A 58 6.03 -15.43 -1.86
N ILE A 59 4.87 -15.59 -2.51
CA ILE A 59 3.76 -16.43 -2.03
C ILE A 59 4.23 -17.87 -1.86
N LYS A 60 4.82 -18.47 -2.91
CA LYS A 60 5.30 -19.86 -2.88
C LYS A 60 6.33 -20.10 -1.77
N ARG A 61 7.28 -19.17 -1.57
CA ARG A 61 8.27 -19.29 -0.50
C ARG A 61 7.65 -19.16 0.88
N ASN A 62 6.74 -18.20 1.05
CA ASN A 62 6.04 -18.00 2.32
C ASN A 62 5.21 -19.24 2.71
N GLU A 63 4.53 -19.87 1.75
CA GLU A 63 3.80 -21.11 1.96
C GLU A 63 4.73 -22.26 2.38
N ALA A 64 5.89 -22.39 1.73
CA ALA A 64 6.88 -23.43 2.04
C ALA A 64 7.38 -23.39 3.49
N ILE A 65 7.43 -22.18 4.09
CA ILE A 65 7.83 -21.99 5.49
C ILE A 65 6.63 -21.88 6.45
N GLY A 66 5.44 -22.27 6.03
CA GLY A 66 4.22 -22.27 6.86
C GLY A 66 3.59 -20.89 7.04
N ASN A 67 3.73 -19.99 6.07
CA ASN A 67 3.12 -18.64 6.06
C ASN A 67 3.54 -17.74 7.23
N LYS A 68 4.74 -17.91 7.75
CA LYS A 68 5.26 -17.19 8.93
C LYS A 68 5.71 -15.77 8.63
N CYS A 69 6.09 -15.49 7.39
CA CYS A 69 6.59 -14.19 6.97
C CYS A 69 5.46 -13.36 6.35
N ALA A 70 5.38 -12.14 6.70
CA ALA A 70 4.42 -11.14 6.25
C ALA A 70 3.11 -11.04 7.05
N THR A 71 2.68 -9.80 7.15
CA THR A 71 1.38 -9.44 7.72
C THR A 71 0.24 -9.81 6.76
N ARG A 72 -1.01 -9.77 7.26
CA ARG A 72 -2.20 -9.94 6.43
C ARG A 72 -2.21 -8.98 5.22
N VAL A 73 -1.77 -7.73 5.43
CA VAL A 73 -1.71 -6.72 4.35
C VAL A 73 -0.68 -7.11 3.28
N GLY A 74 0.50 -7.58 3.68
CA GLY A 74 1.53 -8.03 2.73
C GLY A 74 1.06 -9.23 1.91
N LYS A 75 0.36 -10.19 2.51
CA LYS A 75 -0.22 -11.35 1.82
C LYS A 75 -1.29 -10.94 0.82
N LEU A 76 -2.20 -10.03 1.21
CA LEU A 76 -3.23 -9.48 0.33
C LEU A 76 -2.59 -8.77 -0.87
N ARG A 77 -1.56 -7.96 -0.62
CA ARG A 77 -0.85 -7.24 -1.68
C ARG A 77 -0.20 -8.19 -2.68
N ALA A 78 0.41 -9.25 -2.18
CA ALA A 78 1.01 -10.27 -3.03
C ALA A 78 -0.03 -10.95 -3.94
N GLN A 79 -1.22 -11.26 -3.43
CA GLN A 79 -2.31 -11.82 -4.22
C GLN A 79 -2.81 -10.85 -5.28
N GLN A 80 -3.01 -9.58 -4.94
CA GLN A 80 -3.40 -8.55 -5.90
C GLN A 80 -2.40 -8.44 -7.05
N LEU A 81 -1.10 -8.38 -6.74
CA LEU A 81 -0.05 -8.35 -7.76
C LEU A 81 -0.04 -9.63 -8.60
N ALA A 82 -0.11 -10.80 -7.97
CA ALA A 82 -0.08 -12.08 -8.66
C ALA A 82 -1.26 -12.27 -9.62
N ASN A 83 -2.43 -11.72 -9.29
CA ASN A 83 -3.66 -11.79 -10.08
C ASN A 83 -3.82 -10.61 -11.06
N ARG A 84 -2.89 -9.68 -11.11
CA ARG A 84 -2.99 -8.43 -11.90
C ARG A 84 -4.24 -7.59 -11.58
N GLU A 85 -4.60 -7.54 -10.31
CA GLU A 85 -5.71 -6.70 -9.85
C GLU A 85 -5.33 -5.22 -9.86
N ALA A 86 -6.34 -4.37 -10.00
CA ALA A 86 -6.15 -2.92 -9.99
C ALA A 86 -5.69 -2.44 -8.61
N ILE A 87 -4.65 -1.60 -8.61
CA ILE A 87 -4.01 -1.05 -7.40
C ILE A 87 -4.25 0.45 -7.35
N SER A 88 -4.81 0.96 -6.25
CA SER A 88 -5.04 2.40 -6.06
C SER A 88 -3.74 3.17 -5.84
N LEU A 89 -3.75 4.47 -6.17
CA LEU A 89 -2.62 5.37 -5.99
C LEU A 89 -2.10 5.36 -4.54
N ASP A 90 -3.00 5.37 -3.55
CA ASP A 90 -2.62 5.28 -2.13
C ASP A 90 -1.86 3.98 -1.81
N THR A 91 -2.26 2.90 -2.45
CA THR A 91 -1.54 1.64 -2.36
C THR A 91 -0.15 1.71 -2.98
N VAL A 92 0.00 2.37 -4.13
CA VAL A 92 1.30 2.58 -4.77
C VAL A 92 2.24 3.38 -3.86
N ARG A 93 1.72 4.41 -3.16
CA ARG A 93 2.49 5.15 -2.14
C ARG A 93 3.02 4.25 -1.03
N ARG A 94 2.16 3.39 -0.51
CA ARG A 94 2.52 2.42 0.54
C ARG A 94 3.54 1.40 0.05
N MET A 95 3.40 0.93 -1.19
CA MET A 95 4.36 0.02 -1.83
C MET A 95 5.74 0.67 -1.92
N ARG A 96 5.81 1.89 -2.46
CA ARG A 96 7.06 2.65 -2.54
C ARG A 96 7.73 2.78 -1.17
N SER A 97 6.99 3.26 -0.17
CA SER A 97 7.52 3.47 1.17
C SER A 97 8.03 2.18 1.81
N PHE A 98 7.33 1.06 1.61
CA PHE A 98 7.77 -0.25 2.10
C PHE A 98 9.04 -0.72 1.39
N LEU A 99 9.06 -0.66 0.07
CA LEU A 99 10.18 -1.14 -0.74
C LEU A 99 11.46 -0.36 -0.48
N ILE A 100 11.38 0.96 -0.31
CA ILE A 100 12.56 1.77 0.06
C ILE A 100 13.12 1.32 1.40
N ARG A 101 12.29 1.24 2.45
CA ARG A 101 12.75 0.87 3.80
C ARG A 101 13.29 -0.56 3.91
N GLN A 102 12.82 -1.48 3.08
CA GLN A 102 13.20 -2.89 3.16
C GLN A 102 14.26 -3.30 2.13
N ARG A 103 14.69 -2.38 1.26
CA ARG A 103 15.65 -2.68 0.20
C ARG A 103 16.94 -3.26 0.73
N ASP A 104 17.57 -2.60 1.69
CA ASP A 104 18.87 -3.02 2.22
C ASP A 104 18.80 -4.38 2.91
N ASN A 105 17.71 -4.63 3.66
CA ASN A 105 17.48 -5.94 4.26
C ASN A 105 17.29 -7.03 3.19
N TYR A 106 16.54 -6.75 2.12
CA TYR A 106 16.38 -7.66 0.99
C TYR A 106 17.73 -7.98 0.34
N GLU A 107 18.54 -6.96 0.03
CA GLU A 107 19.85 -7.11 -0.60
C GLU A 107 20.79 -7.92 0.30
N LEU A 108 20.83 -7.63 1.58
CA LEU A 108 21.61 -8.38 2.56
C LEU A 108 21.23 -9.87 2.58
N GLN A 109 19.94 -10.20 2.58
CA GLN A 109 19.49 -11.60 2.58
C GLN A 109 19.76 -12.29 1.24
N ARG A 110 19.61 -11.57 0.12
CA ARG A 110 19.96 -12.06 -1.22
C ARG A 110 21.45 -12.42 -1.31
N ASP A 111 22.33 -11.54 -0.84
CA ASP A 111 23.78 -11.73 -0.91
C ASP A 111 24.25 -12.88 -0.01
N ARG A 112 23.59 -13.07 1.12
CA ARG A 112 23.79 -14.23 2.00
C ARG A 112 23.15 -15.52 1.47
N LYS A 113 22.44 -15.47 0.34
CA LYS A 113 21.65 -16.57 -0.22
C LYS A 113 20.60 -17.13 0.76
N ASN A 114 20.14 -16.30 1.70
CA ASN A 114 19.13 -16.67 2.69
C ASN A 114 17.72 -16.35 2.18
N TYR A 115 17.28 -17.12 1.21
CA TYR A 115 16.02 -16.88 0.49
C TYR A 115 14.75 -17.21 1.30
N ASP A 116 14.89 -17.84 2.45
CA ASP A 116 13.79 -18.17 3.36
C ASP A 116 13.67 -17.16 4.51
N ALA A 117 14.53 -16.15 4.54
CA ALA A 117 14.43 -15.05 5.49
C ALA A 117 13.18 -14.21 5.23
N CYS A 118 12.49 -13.83 6.32
CA CYS A 118 11.28 -13.02 6.22
C CYS A 118 11.50 -11.66 5.52
N GLY A 119 12.68 -11.05 5.66
CA GLY A 119 13.02 -9.83 4.94
C GLY A 119 13.02 -10.02 3.43
N TYR A 120 13.62 -11.11 2.95
CA TYR A 120 13.64 -11.46 1.54
C TYR A 120 12.24 -11.76 1.01
N ILE A 121 11.51 -12.65 1.69
CA ILE A 121 10.16 -13.07 1.29
C ILE A 121 9.19 -11.88 1.29
N SER A 122 9.19 -11.06 2.35
CA SER A 122 8.31 -9.89 2.44
C SER A 122 8.55 -8.89 1.31
N TYR A 123 9.79 -8.67 0.92
CA TYR A 123 10.13 -7.79 -0.20
C TYR A 123 9.54 -8.31 -1.52
N LEU A 124 9.65 -9.62 -1.77
CA LEU A 124 9.06 -10.24 -2.95
C LEU A 124 7.53 -10.14 -2.97
N LEU A 125 6.87 -10.29 -1.81
CA LEU A 125 5.41 -10.17 -1.69
C LEU A 125 4.89 -8.78 -2.07
N TRP A 126 5.73 -7.75 -1.98
CA TRP A 126 5.42 -6.38 -2.40
C TRP A 126 5.87 -6.07 -3.84
N GLY A 127 6.20 -7.10 -4.62
CA GLY A 127 6.55 -7.01 -6.03
C GLY A 127 8.06 -6.96 -6.32
N GLY A 128 8.91 -7.08 -5.31
CA GLY A 128 10.35 -7.17 -5.48
C GLY A 128 11.01 -5.92 -6.06
N PRO A 129 12.26 -6.04 -6.57
CA PRO A 129 13.03 -4.89 -7.04
C PRO A 129 12.39 -4.11 -8.20
N SER A 130 11.61 -4.79 -9.04
CA SER A 130 10.99 -4.18 -10.22
C SER A 130 9.76 -3.33 -9.90
N ALA A 131 9.14 -3.54 -8.74
CA ALA A 131 7.96 -2.77 -8.32
C ALA A 131 8.33 -1.35 -7.86
N LEU A 132 9.53 -1.12 -7.32
CA LEU A 132 9.95 0.20 -6.84
C LEU A 132 10.05 1.24 -7.96
N PRO A 133 10.80 1.02 -9.06
CA PRO A 133 10.89 1.99 -10.14
C PRO A 133 9.54 2.22 -10.84
N TRP A 134 8.70 1.20 -10.94
CA TRP A 134 7.34 1.36 -11.42
C TRP A 134 6.50 2.24 -10.50
N ALA A 135 6.51 1.99 -9.21
CA ALA A 135 5.77 2.80 -8.23
C ALA A 135 6.22 4.27 -8.25
N GLU A 136 7.52 4.53 -8.33
CA GLU A 136 8.04 5.90 -8.44
C GLU A 136 7.63 6.59 -9.74
N LYS A 137 7.64 5.89 -10.86
CA LYS A 137 7.17 6.41 -12.14
C LYS A 137 5.70 6.78 -12.07
N THR A 138 4.87 5.87 -11.57
CA THR A 138 3.41 6.05 -11.45
C THR A 138 3.08 7.25 -10.55
N LEU A 139 3.73 7.38 -9.40
CA LEU A 139 3.50 8.49 -8.48
C LEU A 139 3.95 9.84 -9.08
N ARG A 140 5.07 9.88 -9.82
CA ARG A 140 5.48 11.10 -10.55
C ARG A 140 4.48 11.49 -11.63
N GLN A 141 3.91 10.53 -12.33
CA GLN A 141 2.86 10.78 -13.33
C GLN A 141 1.58 11.33 -12.69
N ALA A 142 1.27 10.92 -11.47
CA ALA A 142 0.19 11.45 -10.67
C ALA A 142 0.51 12.83 -10.01
N GLY A 143 1.64 13.45 -10.34
CA GLY A 143 2.02 14.78 -9.85
C GLY A 143 2.74 14.80 -8.51
N GLU A 144 3.16 13.66 -7.97
CA GLU A 144 3.90 13.63 -6.72
C GLU A 144 5.39 13.95 -6.92
N VAL A 145 5.86 14.91 -6.13
CA VAL A 145 7.27 15.29 -6.10
C VAL A 145 7.95 14.59 -4.93
N PHE A 146 8.92 13.75 -5.23
CA PHE A 146 9.78 13.16 -4.20
C PHE A 146 11.08 13.95 -4.13
N VAL A 147 11.38 14.48 -2.96
CA VAL A 147 12.74 14.90 -2.65
C VAL A 147 13.55 13.61 -2.57
N LYS A 148 14.63 13.50 -3.36
CA LYS A 148 15.63 12.47 -3.13
C LYS A 148 16.17 12.72 -1.73
N GLU A 149 15.83 11.88 -0.78
CA GLU A 149 16.62 11.80 0.45
C GLU A 149 18.00 11.29 0.01
N GLU A 150 18.93 12.20 -0.20
CA GLU A 150 20.34 11.89 -0.14
C GLU A 150 20.59 11.43 1.30
N TYR A 151 20.67 10.13 1.47
CA TYR A 151 21.24 9.55 2.67
C TYR A 151 22.72 9.95 2.65
N ASN A 152 23.00 11.09 3.27
CA ASN A 152 24.38 11.49 3.53
C ASN A 152 24.93 10.46 4.49
N ASP A 153 25.91 9.70 4.02
CA ASP A 153 26.80 8.88 4.85
C ASP A 153 27.50 9.81 5.86
N LEU A 154 26.86 10.01 6.99
CA LEU A 154 27.45 10.68 8.17
C LEU A 154 28.12 9.65 9.10
N ASP A 155 28.76 8.64 8.51
CA ASP A 155 29.55 7.65 9.26
C ASP A 155 31.05 7.77 8.99
N ASP A 156 31.58 9.00 8.95
CA ASP A 156 33.04 9.16 8.94
C ASP A 156 33.54 10.17 10.01
N ALA A 157 32.99 10.13 11.19
CA ALA A 157 33.44 10.98 12.29
C ALA A 157 33.54 10.25 13.63
N CYS A 158 33.99 8.99 13.64
CA CYS A 158 34.50 8.36 14.87
C CYS A 158 35.85 7.71 14.57
N GLN A 159 36.89 8.53 14.40
CA GLN A 159 38.25 8.11 14.60
C GLN A 159 38.55 8.22 16.11
N PRO A 160 38.89 7.14 16.83
CA PRO A 160 39.40 7.25 18.16
C PRO A 160 40.80 7.84 18.08
N GLY A 161 40.95 9.06 18.56
CA GLY A 161 42.25 9.73 18.73
C GLY A 161 43.16 8.96 19.65
N SER A 162 44.37 8.95 19.25
CA SER A 162 45.63 8.47 19.86
C SER A 162 45.72 8.60 21.35
#